data_7ac569772f1a6eb62397aae2b501e9d1
#
_entry.id   7ac569772f1a6eb62397aae2b501e9d1
#
_cell.length_a   1.000
_cell.length_b   1.000
_cell.length_c   1.000
_cell.angle_alpha   90.00
_cell.angle_beta   90.00
_cell.angle_gamma   90.00
#
_symmetry.space_group_name_H-M   'P 1'
#
loop_
_entity.id
_entity.type
_entity.pdbx_description
1 polymer ?
#
loop_
_entity_poly.entity_id
_entity_poly.type
_entity_poly.pdbx_seq_one_letter_code
_entity_poly.pdbx_strand_id
1 'polypeptide(L)'
;MLWKSGAHFGHLTRKWNPKMKNYVYMAKNGIHIIDLTKTVVCLDEATRFIREMVRKGGDVLFVGTKKQAKEIVQNEADRCGMFYVVERWLGGTLTNFSTIKRSIRHLQKLEKDKSIGYGENLTKKEKLSLERERVKLADLHRGIKDMRKLPDVLVVVDTLYDDIAVQEARRLDIPVVAILDTNADPSMVDYPIPANDDSIQTIQVIISDLANAVIEAKNSRLVEVPAPSTEESAS
;
A
#
# COMPACT_ATOMS: atom_id res chain seq x y z
N MET A 1 14.04 1.95 17.60
CA MET A 1 13.02 0.91 17.40
C MET A 1 13.45 -0.10 16.33
N LEU A 2 13.97 0.30 15.18
CA LEU A 2 14.37 -0.58 14.05
C LEU A 2 15.35 -1.71 14.40
N TRP A 3 16.33 -1.48 15.28
CA TRP A 3 17.25 -2.55 15.71
C TRP A 3 16.53 -3.70 16.43
N LYS A 4 15.60 -3.37 17.33
CA LYS A 4 14.85 -4.36 18.10
C LYS A 4 13.85 -5.15 17.25
N SER A 5 13.36 -4.57 16.17
CA SER A 5 12.45 -5.23 15.22
C SER A 5 13.14 -6.18 14.26
N GLY A 6 14.50 -6.22 14.24
CA GLY A 6 15.25 -7.06 13.31
C GLY A 6 15.37 -6.49 11.91
N ALA A 7 15.18 -5.19 11.72
CA ALA A 7 15.24 -4.50 10.43
C ALA A 7 16.60 -4.61 9.72
N HIS A 8 17.67 -4.87 10.48
CA HIS A 8 19.02 -4.99 9.96
C HIS A 8 19.34 -6.36 9.32
N PHE A 9 18.51 -7.37 9.51
CA PHE A 9 18.73 -8.67 8.88
C PHE A 9 18.26 -8.64 7.43
N GLY A 10 19.17 -8.89 6.51
CA GLY A 10 18.85 -9.09 5.10
C GLY A 10 18.84 -10.57 4.74
N HIS A 11 18.78 -10.84 3.45
CA HIS A 11 18.80 -12.18 2.90
C HIS A 11 20.21 -12.81 2.84
N LEU A 12 20.24 -14.10 2.51
CA LEU A 12 21.48 -14.86 2.30
C LEU A 12 22.36 -14.18 1.23
N THR A 13 23.67 -14.17 1.44
CA THR A 13 24.67 -13.57 0.52
C THR A 13 24.56 -14.08 -0.92
N ARG A 14 24.13 -15.32 -1.13
CA ARG A 14 23.93 -15.90 -2.48
C ARG A 14 22.73 -15.36 -3.24
N LYS A 15 21.76 -14.70 -2.54
CA LYS A 15 20.51 -14.21 -3.12
C LYS A 15 20.48 -12.68 -3.27
N TRP A 16 21.53 -11.98 -2.90
CA TRP A 16 21.53 -10.55 -2.89
C TRP A 16 21.58 -9.92 -4.29
N ASN A 17 21.10 -8.70 -4.40
CA ASN A 17 21.22 -7.90 -5.61
C ASN A 17 22.46 -6.97 -5.46
N PRO A 18 23.41 -6.98 -6.40
CA PRO A 18 24.59 -6.11 -6.34
C PRO A 18 24.27 -4.61 -6.23
N LYS A 19 23.15 -4.16 -6.75
CA LYS A 19 22.71 -2.77 -6.65
C LYS A 19 22.39 -2.35 -5.21
N MET A 20 22.11 -3.30 -4.32
CA MET A 20 21.90 -3.05 -2.89
C MET A 20 23.19 -2.84 -2.11
N LYS A 21 24.37 -2.93 -2.75
CA LYS A 21 25.70 -2.75 -2.12
C LYS A 21 25.78 -1.50 -1.24
N ASN A 22 25.21 -0.41 -1.69
CA ASN A 22 25.23 0.87 -0.95
C ASN A 22 24.45 0.84 0.36
N TYR A 23 23.52 -0.09 0.53
CA TYR A 23 22.67 -0.22 1.71
C TYR A 23 23.10 -1.35 2.65
N VAL A 24 24.04 -2.19 2.22
CA VAL A 24 24.60 -3.28 3.03
C VAL A 24 25.78 -2.75 3.83
N TYR A 25 25.75 -2.97 5.15
CA TYR A 25 26.83 -2.65 6.06
C TYR A 25 27.95 -3.69 6.03
N MET A 26 27.58 -4.99 6.16
CA MET A 26 28.51 -6.12 6.15
C MET A 26 27.79 -7.43 5.85
N ALA A 27 28.56 -8.49 5.62
CA ALA A 27 28.06 -9.86 5.62
C ALA A 27 28.54 -10.60 6.88
N LYS A 28 27.65 -11.29 7.58
CA LYS A 28 27.96 -12.09 8.77
C LYS A 28 27.21 -13.40 8.73
N ASN A 29 27.90 -14.51 8.95
CA ASN A 29 27.31 -15.86 8.94
C ASN A 29 26.49 -16.18 7.67
N GLY A 30 26.94 -15.69 6.49
CA GLY A 30 26.26 -15.93 5.23
C GLY A 30 24.98 -15.10 4.99
N ILE A 31 24.70 -14.11 5.85
CA ILE A 31 23.59 -13.17 5.76
C ILE A 31 24.11 -11.75 5.63
N HIS A 32 23.50 -10.93 4.79
CA HIS A 32 23.79 -9.50 4.72
C HIS A 32 23.15 -8.76 5.90
N ILE A 33 23.89 -7.80 6.42
CA ILE A 33 23.39 -6.86 7.45
C ILE A 33 23.17 -5.51 6.78
N ILE A 34 21.95 -5.01 6.87
CA ILE A 34 21.53 -3.72 6.33
C ILE A 34 22.01 -2.59 7.24
N ASP A 35 22.47 -1.50 6.65
CA ASP A 35 22.87 -0.28 7.35
C ASP A 35 21.65 0.52 7.80
N LEU A 36 21.29 0.39 9.07
CA LEU A 36 20.14 1.08 9.65
C LEU A 36 20.27 2.61 9.67
N THR A 37 21.48 3.16 9.59
CA THR A 37 21.68 4.60 9.47
C THR A 37 21.09 5.09 8.16
N LYS A 38 21.35 4.37 7.08
CA LYS A 38 20.76 4.65 5.76
C LYS A 38 19.25 4.39 5.73
N THR A 39 18.79 3.32 6.42
CA THR A 39 17.36 3.05 6.56
C THR A 39 16.61 4.24 7.15
N VAL A 40 17.15 4.84 8.22
CA VAL A 40 16.53 6.02 8.87
C VAL A 40 16.48 7.21 7.92
N VAL A 41 17.57 7.51 7.20
CA VAL A 41 17.60 8.61 6.23
C VAL A 41 16.58 8.40 5.12
N CYS A 42 16.56 7.21 4.52
CA CYS A 42 15.62 6.88 3.45
C CYS A 42 14.15 6.90 3.92
N LEU A 43 13.89 6.43 5.14
CA LEU A 43 12.57 6.47 5.74
C LEU A 43 12.10 7.91 5.97
N ASP A 44 12.99 8.80 6.45
CA ASP A 44 12.67 10.22 6.64
C ASP A 44 12.37 10.92 5.31
N GLU A 45 13.16 10.63 4.26
CA GLU A 45 12.91 11.14 2.90
C GLU A 45 11.55 10.66 2.36
N ALA A 46 11.25 9.37 2.49
CA ALA A 46 9.97 8.78 2.07
C ALA A 46 8.79 9.38 2.85
N THR A 47 8.93 9.53 4.16
CA THR A 47 7.93 10.13 5.04
C THR A 47 7.65 11.59 4.67
N ARG A 48 8.69 12.36 4.39
CA ARG A 48 8.60 13.76 3.95
C ARG A 48 7.89 13.87 2.61
N PHE A 49 8.23 13.02 1.67
CA PHE A 49 7.58 12.96 0.36
C PHE A 49 6.08 12.62 0.46
N ILE A 50 5.73 11.58 1.21
CA ILE A 50 4.31 11.20 1.42
C ILE A 50 3.53 12.35 2.05
N ARG A 51 4.11 13.01 3.08
CA ARG A 51 3.49 14.16 3.74
C ARG A 51 3.20 15.30 2.75
N GLU A 52 4.15 15.61 1.87
CA GLU A 52 3.99 16.62 0.84
C GLU A 52 2.86 16.27 -0.15
N MET A 53 2.84 15.03 -0.65
CA MET A 53 1.84 14.58 -1.60
C MET A 53 0.42 14.59 -1.01
N VAL A 54 0.27 14.14 0.24
CA VAL A 54 -1.03 14.13 0.93
C VAL A 54 -1.51 15.55 1.26
N ARG A 55 -0.62 16.48 1.60
CA ARG A 55 -0.98 17.90 1.76
C ARG A 55 -1.56 18.50 0.48
N LYS A 56 -1.04 18.12 -0.68
CA LYS A 56 -1.58 18.51 -2.00
C LYS A 56 -2.92 17.83 -2.34
N GLY A 57 -3.41 16.91 -1.49
CA GLY A 57 -4.64 16.16 -1.70
C GLY A 57 -4.45 14.88 -2.48
N GLY A 58 -3.24 14.37 -2.53
CA GLY A 58 -2.90 13.10 -3.15
C GLY A 58 -3.39 11.91 -2.33
N ASP A 59 -3.73 10.83 -3.05
CA ASP A 59 -4.15 9.55 -2.50
C ASP A 59 -2.97 8.58 -2.49
N VAL A 60 -2.81 7.82 -1.40
CA VAL A 60 -1.79 6.79 -1.24
C VAL A 60 -2.43 5.41 -1.37
N LEU A 61 -1.81 4.53 -2.17
CA LEU A 61 -2.19 3.12 -2.25
C LEU A 61 -1.11 2.26 -1.60
N PHE A 62 -1.45 1.59 -0.51
CA PHE A 62 -0.58 0.64 0.17
C PHE A 62 -0.73 -0.76 -0.44
N VAL A 63 0.39 -1.42 -0.75
CA VAL A 63 0.43 -2.76 -1.34
C VAL A 63 1.30 -3.66 -0.47
N GLY A 64 0.73 -4.76 -0.03
CA GLY A 64 1.43 -5.75 0.77
C GLY A 64 0.72 -7.08 0.73
N THR A 65 0.93 -7.84 -0.36
CA THR A 65 0.29 -9.15 -0.54
C THR A 65 1.06 -10.27 0.14
N LYS A 66 2.29 -9.99 0.61
CA LYS A 66 3.10 -10.91 1.40
C LYS A 66 2.40 -11.24 2.73
N LYS A 67 2.40 -12.51 3.11
CA LYS A 67 1.67 -13.00 4.29
C LYS A 67 1.95 -12.20 5.58
N GLN A 68 3.21 -11.79 5.76
CA GLN A 68 3.64 -11.03 6.94
C GLN A 68 3.15 -9.57 6.91
N ALA A 69 2.86 -9.02 5.73
CA ALA A 69 2.50 -7.63 5.53
C ALA A 69 0.98 -7.39 5.51
N LYS A 70 0.17 -8.38 5.13
CA LYS A 70 -1.27 -8.23 4.86
C LYS A 70 -2.03 -7.50 5.96
N GLU A 71 -1.98 -8.03 7.17
CA GLU A 71 -2.74 -7.50 8.29
C GLU A 71 -2.26 -6.11 8.70
N ILE A 72 -0.94 -5.90 8.69
CA ILE A 72 -0.33 -4.61 9.03
C ILE A 72 -0.74 -3.54 8.04
N VAL A 73 -0.57 -3.82 6.74
CA VAL A 73 -0.90 -2.88 5.66
C VAL A 73 -2.37 -2.52 5.70
N GLN A 74 -3.26 -3.50 5.90
CA GLN A 74 -4.68 -3.24 6.02
C GLN A 74 -5.00 -2.32 7.21
N ASN A 75 -4.53 -2.68 8.41
CA ASN A 75 -4.84 -1.93 9.63
C ASN A 75 -4.32 -0.50 9.58
N GLU A 76 -3.10 -0.30 9.07
CA GLU A 76 -2.49 1.03 8.98
C GLU A 76 -3.12 1.89 7.87
N ALA A 77 -3.49 1.29 6.73
CA ALA A 77 -4.20 1.99 5.66
C ALA A 77 -5.61 2.41 6.11
N ASP A 78 -6.35 1.51 6.79
CA ASP A 78 -7.66 1.82 7.38
C ASP A 78 -7.52 2.93 8.44
N ARG A 79 -6.48 2.88 9.29
CA ARG A 79 -6.21 3.90 10.33
C ARG A 79 -5.96 5.29 9.74
N CYS A 80 -5.23 5.39 8.63
CA CYS A 80 -4.96 6.65 7.97
C CYS A 80 -6.00 7.01 6.89
N GLY A 81 -7.01 6.15 6.65
CA GLY A 81 -8.07 6.37 5.67
C GLY A 81 -7.54 6.46 4.24
N MET A 82 -6.63 5.58 3.87
CA MET A 82 -6.05 5.44 2.54
C MET A 82 -6.37 4.07 1.93
N PHE A 83 -6.06 3.89 0.65
CA PHE A 83 -6.37 2.67 -0.09
C PHE A 83 -5.32 1.58 0.13
N TYR A 84 -5.72 0.31 -0.04
CA TYR A 84 -4.79 -0.81 0.09
C TYR A 84 -5.15 -2.01 -0.79
N VAL A 85 -4.12 -2.82 -1.11
CA VAL A 85 -4.25 -4.14 -1.73
C VAL A 85 -3.41 -5.14 -0.93
N VAL A 86 -4.07 -6.14 -0.32
CA VAL A 86 -3.41 -7.10 0.58
C VAL A 86 -3.63 -8.56 0.19
N GLU A 87 -4.62 -8.88 -0.65
CA GLU A 87 -4.84 -10.27 -1.04
C GLU A 87 -3.98 -10.67 -2.23
N ARG A 88 -4.30 -10.17 -3.40
CA ARG A 88 -3.57 -10.42 -4.63
C ARG A 88 -3.61 -9.20 -5.51
N TRP A 89 -2.45 -8.78 -6.00
CA TRP A 89 -2.41 -7.78 -7.06
C TRP A 89 -2.95 -8.38 -8.35
N LEU A 90 -3.97 -7.75 -8.91
CA LEU A 90 -4.50 -8.14 -10.23
C LEU A 90 -3.75 -7.36 -11.30
N GLY A 91 -3.18 -8.07 -12.28
CA GLY A 91 -2.55 -7.40 -13.42
C GLY A 91 -3.53 -6.43 -14.09
N GLY A 92 -3.10 -5.19 -14.31
CA GLY A 92 -3.95 -4.12 -14.82
C GLY A 92 -4.68 -3.31 -13.74
N THR A 93 -4.36 -3.49 -12.47
CA THR A 93 -5.00 -2.73 -11.37
C THR A 93 -4.83 -1.23 -11.55
N LEU A 94 -3.68 -0.75 -12.02
CA LEU A 94 -3.44 0.65 -12.37
C LEU A 94 -3.59 0.89 -13.88
N THR A 95 -2.93 0.10 -14.70
CA THR A 95 -2.86 0.29 -16.17
C THR A 95 -4.19 0.04 -16.88
N ASN A 96 -5.08 -0.77 -16.31
CA ASN A 96 -6.45 -1.02 -16.79
C ASN A 96 -7.49 -0.73 -15.72
N PHE A 97 -7.36 0.42 -15.08
CA PHE A 97 -8.22 0.83 -13.98
C PHE A 97 -9.72 0.88 -14.34
N SER A 98 -10.04 1.15 -15.60
CA SER A 98 -11.44 1.12 -16.09
C SER A 98 -12.09 -0.25 -15.94
N THR A 99 -11.35 -1.33 -16.15
CA THR A 99 -11.81 -2.71 -15.96
C THR A 99 -11.96 -3.04 -14.48
N ILE A 100 -11.02 -2.61 -13.65
CA ILE A 100 -11.11 -2.76 -12.19
C ILE A 100 -12.34 -2.04 -11.65
N LYS A 101 -12.62 -0.82 -12.11
CA LYS A 101 -13.87 -0.09 -11.76
C LYS A 101 -15.14 -0.83 -12.17
N ARG A 102 -15.12 -1.54 -13.31
CA ARG A 102 -16.26 -2.39 -13.71
C ARG A 102 -16.44 -3.56 -12.75
N SER A 103 -15.35 -4.21 -12.35
CA SER A 103 -15.38 -5.30 -11.36
C SER A 103 -15.89 -4.81 -10.00
N ILE A 104 -15.46 -3.64 -9.54
CA ILE A 104 -15.94 -3.02 -8.29
C ILE A 104 -17.45 -2.71 -8.39
N ARG A 105 -17.93 -2.16 -9.51
CA ARG A 105 -19.38 -1.94 -9.72
C ARG A 105 -20.16 -3.24 -9.72
N HIS A 106 -19.62 -4.31 -10.28
CA HIS A 106 -20.22 -5.64 -10.23
C HIS A 106 -20.33 -6.14 -8.79
N LEU A 107 -19.25 -5.99 -7.98
CA LEU A 107 -19.29 -6.29 -6.55
C LEU A 107 -20.41 -5.51 -5.82
N GLN A 108 -20.49 -4.19 -6.04
CA GLN A 108 -21.52 -3.35 -5.44
C GLN A 108 -22.94 -3.80 -5.82
N LYS A 109 -23.14 -4.25 -7.08
CA LYS A 109 -24.39 -4.83 -7.52
C LYS A 109 -24.71 -6.13 -6.75
N LEU A 110 -23.75 -7.06 -6.66
CA LEU A 110 -23.93 -8.30 -5.90
C LEU A 110 -24.22 -8.07 -4.41
N GLU A 111 -23.60 -7.06 -3.80
CA GLU A 111 -23.87 -6.67 -2.41
C GLU A 111 -25.32 -6.13 -2.25
N LYS A 112 -25.78 -5.32 -3.21
CA LYS A 112 -27.14 -4.82 -3.24
C LYS A 112 -28.15 -5.96 -3.47
N ASP A 113 -27.89 -6.85 -4.42
CA ASP A 113 -28.74 -8.00 -4.72
C ASP A 113 -28.83 -8.94 -3.49
N LYS A 114 -27.74 -9.13 -2.75
CA LYS A 114 -27.73 -9.86 -1.48
C LYS A 114 -28.64 -9.22 -0.43
N SER A 115 -28.61 -7.90 -0.27
CA SER A 115 -29.45 -7.19 0.71
C SER A 115 -30.95 -7.35 0.46
N ILE A 116 -31.33 -7.64 -0.81
CA ILE A 116 -32.72 -7.87 -1.25
C ILE A 116 -33.04 -9.39 -1.30
N GLY A 117 -32.07 -10.28 -0.98
CA GLY A 117 -32.25 -11.73 -0.97
C GLY A 117 -32.05 -12.44 -2.31
N TYR A 118 -31.26 -11.85 -3.24
CA TYR A 118 -30.95 -12.38 -4.59
C TYR A 118 -32.16 -12.68 -5.50
N GLY A 119 -33.36 -12.11 -5.18
CA GLY A 119 -34.59 -12.37 -5.94
C GLY A 119 -35.20 -13.77 -5.68
N GLU A 120 -36.49 -13.87 -5.83
CA GLU A 120 -37.25 -15.12 -5.54
C GLU A 120 -37.09 -16.20 -6.62
N ASN A 121 -36.70 -15.81 -7.85
CA ASN A 121 -36.64 -16.70 -9.01
C ASN A 121 -35.34 -17.51 -9.15
N LEU A 122 -34.37 -17.31 -8.26
CA LEU A 122 -33.07 -18.01 -8.32
C LEU A 122 -33.08 -19.29 -7.49
N THR A 123 -32.53 -20.36 -8.06
CA THR A 123 -32.32 -21.63 -7.36
C THR A 123 -31.31 -21.49 -6.23
N LYS A 124 -31.36 -22.38 -5.25
CA LYS A 124 -30.36 -22.40 -4.14
C LYS A 124 -28.94 -22.51 -4.63
N LYS A 125 -28.67 -23.23 -5.73
CA LYS A 125 -27.34 -23.40 -6.33
C LYS A 125 -26.84 -22.08 -6.94
N GLU A 126 -27.70 -21.36 -7.63
CA GLU A 126 -27.35 -20.05 -8.22
C GLU A 126 -27.07 -19.00 -7.14
N LYS A 127 -27.92 -18.92 -6.10
CA LYS A 127 -27.67 -18.03 -4.94
C LYS A 127 -26.32 -18.32 -4.29
N LEU A 128 -25.96 -19.58 -4.10
CA LEU A 128 -24.68 -19.98 -3.53
C LEU A 128 -23.50 -19.60 -4.46
N SER A 129 -23.68 -19.73 -5.78
CA SER A 129 -22.65 -19.32 -6.76
C SER A 129 -22.40 -17.82 -6.72
N LEU A 130 -23.45 -17.00 -6.71
CA LEU A 130 -23.36 -15.55 -6.60
C LEU A 130 -22.72 -15.11 -5.28
N GLU A 131 -23.05 -15.78 -4.18
CA GLU A 131 -22.43 -15.48 -2.88
C GLU A 131 -20.92 -15.79 -2.86
N ARG A 132 -20.49 -16.90 -3.46
CA ARG A 132 -19.08 -17.22 -3.61
C ARG A 132 -18.33 -16.19 -4.47
N GLU A 133 -18.95 -15.75 -5.56
CA GLU A 133 -18.41 -14.72 -6.43
C GLU A 133 -18.30 -13.38 -5.67
N ARG A 134 -19.34 -12.98 -4.95
CA ARG A 134 -19.34 -11.77 -4.13
C ARG A 134 -18.22 -11.78 -3.10
N VAL A 135 -18.06 -12.87 -2.34
CA VAL A 135 -17.00 -13.01 -1.33
C VAL A 135 -15.62 -12.87 -1.98
N LYS A 136 -15.38 -13.57 -3.09
CA LYS A 136 -14.12 -13.49 -3.84
C LYS A 136 -13.81 -12.07 -4.31
N LEU A 137 -14.79 -11.37 -4.87
CA LEU A 137 -14.60 -9.99 -5.32
C LEU A 137 -14.44 -9.02 -4.15
N ALA A 138 -15.15 -9.24 -3.05
CA ALA A 138 -15.00 -8.44 -1.84
C ALA A 138 -13.60 -8.53 -1.27
N ASP A 139 -13.03 -9.72 -1.16
CA ASP A 139 -11.67 -9.92 -0.69
C ASP A 139 -10.63 -9.20 -1.59
N LEU A 140 -10.81 -9.29 -2.91
CA LEU A 140 -9.89 -8.67 -3.88
C LEU A 140 -9.97 -7.15 -3.92
N HIS A 141 -11.15 -6.56 -3.69
CA HIS A 141 -11.38 -5.13 -3.94
C HIS A 141 -11.68 -4.31 -2.69
N ARG A 142 -11.77 -4.90 -1.48
CA ARG A 142 -12.22 -4.19 -0.28
C ARG A 142 -11.43 -2.90 -0.01
N GLY A 143 -10.12 -2.91 -0.18
CA GLY A 143 -9.27 -1.74 0.09
C GLY A 143 -9.23 -0.69 -1.02
N ILE A 144 -9.78 -0.98 -2.20
CA ILE A 144 -9.83 -0.06 -3.35
C ILE A 144 -11.25 0.25 -3.80
N LYS A 145 -12.27 -0.20 -3.05
CA LYS A 145 -13.69 -0.07 -3.41
C LYS A 145 -14.10 1.38 -3.64
N ASP A 146 -13.58 2.29 -2.84
CA ASP A 146 -13.92 3.71 -2.86
C ASP A 146 -12.93 4.57 -3.66
N MET A 147 -11.91 3.94 -4.29
CA MET A 147 -10.91 4.62 -5.09
C MET A 147 -11.51 5.11 -6.42
N ARG A 148 -11.63 6.45 -6.56
CA ARG A 148 -12.26 7.09 -7.72
C ARG A 148 -11.28 7.43 -8.84
N LYS A 149 -10.02 7.70 -8.52
CA LYS A 149 -8.92 8.04 -9.43
C LYS A 149 -7.73 7.13 -9.16
N LEU A 150 -6.74 7.16 -10.04
CA LEU A 150 -5.44 6.51 -9.78
C LEU A 150 -4.80 7.14 -8.54
N PRO A 151 -4.04 6.36 -7.76
CA PRO A 151 -3.30 6.89 -6.61
C PRO A 151 -2.16 7.80 -7.08
N ASP A 152 -1.82 8.78 -6.25
CA ASP A 152 -0.72 9.70 -6.51
C ASP A 152 0.62 9.15 -5.99
N VAL A 153 0.58 8.17 -5.09
CA VAL A 153 1.75 7.47 -4.54
C VAL A 153 1.43 6.00 -4.32
N LEU A 154 2.37 5.11 -4.66
CA LEU A 154 2.32 3.69 -4.35
C LEU A 154 3.30 3.37 -3.22
N VAL A 155 2.84 2.71 -2.15
CA VAL A 155 3.70 2.18 -1.08
C VAL A 155 3.69 0.67 -1.14
N VAL A 156 4.85 0.03 -1.32
CA VAL A 156 4.96 -1.43 -1.54
C VAL A 156 5.81 -2.08 -0.44
N VAL A 157 5.37 -3.23 0.06
CA VAL A 157 6.18 -4.09 0.92
C VAL A 157 6.67 -5.27 0.10
N ASP A 158 7.98 -5.32 -0.15
CA ASP A 158 8.66 -6.31 -0.98
C ASP A 158 8.33 -6.17 -2.48
N THR A 159 9.25 -5.53 -3.21
CA THR A 159 9.10 -5.30 -4.67
C THR A 159 9.28 -6.55 -5.52
N LEU A 160 9.86 -7.63 -4.99
CA LEU A 160 9.97 -8.90 -5.72
C LEU A 160 8.65 -9.68 -5.65
N TYR A 161 7.92 -9.54 -4.55
CA TYR A 161 6.64 -10.21 -4.38
C TYR A 161 5.53 -9.50 -5.18
N ASP A 162 5.52 -8.17 -5.17
CA ASP A 162 4.54 -7.32 -5.85
C ASP A 162 5.17 -6.57 -7.04
N ASP A 163 6.03 -7.23 -7.83
CA ASP A 163 6.78 -6.64 -8.96
C ASP A 163 5.86 -6.05 -10.04
N ILE A 164 4.74 -6.70 -10.30
CA ILE A 164 3.73 -6.22 -11.28
C ILE A 164 3.18 -4.86 -10.85
N ALA A 165 2.94 -4.65 -9.54
CA ALA A 165 2.46 -3.37 -9.03
C ALA A 165 3.47 -2.25 -9.28
N VAL A 166 4.76 -2.52 -9.02
CA VAL A 166 5.86 -1.57 -9.27
C VAL A 166 5.99 -1.25 -10.77
N GLN A 167 5.93 -2.27 -11.64
CA GLN A 167 6.01 -2.08 -13.09
C GLN A 167 4.83 -1.26 -13.62
N GLU A 168 3.61 -1.50 -13.13
CA GLU A 168 2.43 -0.73 -13.53
C GLU A 168 2.52 0.73 -13.05
N ALA A 169 2.95 0.97 -11.82
CA ALA A 169 3.14 2.31 -11.28
C ALA A 169 4.17 3.11 -12.11
N ARG A 170 5.32 2.52 -12.39
CA ARG A 170 6.36 3.14 -13.23
C ARG A 170 5.87 3.46 -14.64
N ARG A 171 5.03 2.59 -15.23
CA ARG A 171 4.47 2.82 -16.57
C ARG A 171 3.53 4.02 -16.61
N LEU A 172 2.96 4.39 -15.47
CA LEU A 172 2.02 5.51 -15.30
C LEU A 172 2.66 6.72 -14.61
N ASP A 173 4.00 6.70 -14.43
CA ASP A 173 4.76 7.75 -13.73
C ASP A 173 4.23 8.02 -12.31
N ILE A 174 3.69 6.98 -11.64
CA ILE A 174 3.28 7.05 -10.24
C ILE A 174 4.50 6.74 -9.37
N PRO A 175 4.94 7.67 -8.51
CA PRO A 175 6.08 7.47 -7.64
C PRO A 175 5.87 6.33 -6.65
N VAL A 176 6.93 5.52 -6.49
CA VAL A 176 6.92 4.31 -5.67
C VAL A 176 7.82 4.48 -4.46
N VAL A 177 7.25 4.30 -3.29
CA VAL A 177 7.95 4.12 -2.01
C VAL A 177 7.95 2.63 -1.69
N ALA A 178 9.08 2.01 -1.38
CA ALA A 178 9.08 0.58 -1.10
C ALA A 178 10.04 0.15 0.01
N ILE A 179 9.60 -0.82 0.81
CA ILE A 179 10.48 -1.56 1.73
C ILE A 179 11.21 -2.61 0.89
N LEU A 180 12.54 -2.56 0.93
CA LEU A 180 13.42 -3.38 0.11
C LEU A 180 14.41 -4.16 0.98
N ASP A 181 14.43 -5.47 0.84
CA ASP A 181 15.52 -6.29 1.38
C ASP A 181 16.69 -6.37 0.39
N THR A 182 17.77 -6.99 0.78
CA THR A 182 19.04 -7.10 0.05
C THR A 182 18.97 -7.85 -1.29
N ASN A 183 17.90 -8.56 -1.57
CA ASN A 183 17.63 -9.29 -2.82
C ASN A 183 16.91 -8.45 -3.89
N ALA A 184 16.34 -7.30 -3.51
CA ALA A 184 15.55 -6.44 -4.39
C ALA A 184 16.42 -5.49 -5.23
N ASP A 185 15.83 -4.88 -6.28
CA ASP A 185 16.48 -3.86 -7.11
C ASP A 185 16.03 -2.46 -6.69
N PRO A 186 16.89 -1.65 -6.03
CA PRO A 186 16.51 -0.31 -5.59
C PRO A 186 16.30 0.67 -6.75
N SER A 187 16.81 0.39 -7.96
CA SER A 187 16.61 1.28 -9.12
C SER A 187 15.20 1.24 -9.70
N MET A 188 14.36 0.32 -9.21
CA MET A 188 12.98 0.18 -9.66
C MET A 188 12.01 1.08 -8.89
N VAL A 189 12.46 1.78 -7.85
CA VAL A 189 11.63 2.60 -6.97
C VAL A 189 12.25 3.98 -6.78
N ASP A 190 11.42 4.96 -6.47
CA ASP A 190 11.85 6.34 -6.30
C ASP A 190 12.33 6.60 -4.87
N TYR A 191 11.70 5.98 -3.89
CA TYR A 191 12.02 6.11 -2.46
C TYR A 191 12.26 4.73 -1.84
N PRO A 192 13.47 4.17 -1.96
CA PRO A 192 13.82 2.88 -1.37
C PRO A 192 14.01 3.00 0.15
N ILE A 193 13.37 2.12 0.91
CA ILE A 193 13.57 1.99 2.36
C ILE A 193 14.24 0.63 2.61
N PRO A 194 15.57 0.58 2.74
CA PRO A 194 16.28 -0.68 2.93
C PRO A 194 15.99 -1.24 4.32
N ALA A 195 15.30 -2.37 4.39
CA ALA A 195 14.96 -3.05 5.64
C ALA A 195 14.53 -4.49 5.40
N ASN A 196 14.50 -5.29 6.46
CA ASN A 196 13.98 -6.65 6.45
C ASN A 196 12.47 -6.65 6.14
N ASP A 197 12.09 -7.27 5.05
CA ASP A 197 10.70 -7.40 4.59
C ASP A 197 10.01 -8.70 5.04
N ASP A 198 10.72 -9.57 5.77
CA ASP A 198 10.18 -10.81 6.36
C ASP A 198 9.75 -10.63 7.83
N SER A 199 10.26 -9.61 8.51
CA SER A 199 9.96 -9.34 9.90
C SER A 199 8.66 -8.54 10.06
N ILE A 200 7.64 -9.16 10.67
CA ILE A 200 6.36 -8.52 11.02
C ILE A 200 6.60 -7.21 11.81
N GLN A 201 7.52 -7.23 12.79
CA GLN A 201 7.82 -6.05 13.60
C GLN A 201 8.47 -4.93 12.80
N THR A 202 9.33 -5.25 11.83
CA THR A 202 9.96 -4.26 10.96
C THR A 202 8.93 -3.60 10.06
N ILE A 203 8.10 -4.40 9.39
CA ILE A 203 7.02 -3.93 8.52
C ILE A 203 6.08 -3.02 9.33
N GLN A 204 5.68 -3.45 10.54
CA GLN A 204 4.81 -2.65 11.43
C GLN A 204 5.41 -1.28 11.75
N VAL A 205 6.69 -1.20 12.13
CA VAL A 205 7.34 0.07 12.47
C VAL A 205 7.36 1.01 11.28
N ILE A 206 7.79 0.52 10.10
CA ILE A 206 7.95 1.36 8.91
C ILE A 206 6.58 1.80 8.36
N ILE A 207 5.64 0.87 8.19
CA ILE A 207 4.31 1.21 7.65
C ILE A 207 3.54 2.11 8.61
N SER A 208 3.69 1.93 9.93
CA SER A 208 3.10 2.85 10.93
C SER A 208 3.66 4.26 10.83
N ASP A 209 4.98 4.44 10.61
CA ASP A 209 5.59 5.75 10.43
C ASP A 209 5.07 6.44 9.15
N LEU A 210 4.96 5.70 8.04
CA LEU A 210 4.39 6.22 6.79
C LEU A 210 2.91 6.59 6.95
N ALA A 211 2.12 5.78 7.67
CA ALA A 211 0.71 6.07 7.96
C ALA A 211 0.56 7.29 8.89
N ASN A 212 1.46 7.47 9.86
CA ASN A 212 1.48 8.65 10.71
C ASN A 212 1.73 9.93 9.89
N ALA A 213 2.66 9.88 8.92
CA ALA A 213 2.91 10.99 8.01
C ALA A 213 1.65 11.39 7.21
N VAL A 214 0.87 10.39 6.77
CA VAL A 214 -0.42 10.62 6.11
C VAL A 214 -1.40 11.33 7.04
N ILE A 215 -1.54 10.86 8.29
CA ILE A 215 -2.46 11.43 9.27
C ILE A 215 -2.08 12.88 9.61
N GLU A 216 -0.79 13.14 9.85
CA GLU A 216 -0.28 14.48 10.12
C GLU A 216 -0.55 15.43 8.96
N ALA A 217 -0.33 14.98 7.72
CA ALA A 217 -0.58 15.79 6.53
C ALA A 217 -2.06 16.10 6.34
N LYS A 218 -2.95 15.12 6.58
CA LYS A 218 -4.41 15.32 6.53
C LYS A 218 -4.86 16.35 7.59
N ASN A 219 -4.36 16.24 8.81
CA ASN A 219 -4.71 17.15 9.90
C ASN A 219 -4.23 18.60 9.61
N SER A 220 -3.01 18.75 9.09
CA SER A 220 -2.48 20.07 8.71
C SER A 220 -3.33 20.74 7.61
N ARG A 221 -3.80 19.95 6.63
CA ARG A 221 -4.67 20.46 5.57
C ARG A 221 -6.03 20.93 6.07
N LEU A 222 -6.62 20.24 7.07
CA LEU A 222 -7.91 20.65 7.66
C LEU A 222 -7.82 21.98 8.42
N VAL A 223 -6.64 22.31 8.96
CA VAL A 223 -6.40 23.58 9.66
C VAL A 223 -6.22 24.77 8.67
N GLU A 224 -5.69 24.50 7.47
CA GLU A 224 -5.42 25.53 6.46
C GLU A 224 -6.66 25.93 5.62
N VAL A 225 -7.77 25.18 5.69
CA VAL A 225 -9.04 25.57 5.02
C VAL A 225 -9.84 26.46 5.97
N PRO A 226 -9.94 27.80 5.75
CA PRO A 226 -10.77 28.65 6.58
C PRO A 226 -12.24 28.23 6.46
N ALA A 227 -12.95 28.19 7.59
CA ALA A 227 -14.37 27.94 7.62
C ALA A 227 -15.08 28.93 6.67
N PRO A 228 -16.13 28.52 5.93
CA PRO A 228 -16.88 29.46 5.09
C PRO A 228 -17.43 30.58 5.98
N SER A 229 -17.05 31.80 5.67
CA SER A 229 -17.60 32.98 6.29
C SER A 229 -19.11 32.97 6.05
N THR A 230 -19.88 32.74 7.09
CA THR A 230 -21.33 33.08 7.11
C THR A 230 -21.44 34.57 6.99
N GLU A 231 -21.61 35.07 5.76
CA GLU A 231 -22.12 36.43 5.56
C GLU A 231 -23.55 36.44 6.08
N GLU A 232 -23.72 37.08 7.25
CA GLU A 232 -25.00 37.55 7.74
C GLU A 232 -25.64 38.48 6.69
N SER A 233 -26.70 38.02 6.07
CA SER A 233 -27.62 38.88 5.38
C SER A 233 -28.47 39.63 6.41
N ALA A 234 -27.98 40.78 6.85
CA ALA A 234 -28.78 41.79 7.50
C ALA A 234 -29.14 42.87 6.45
N SER A 235 -30.36 42.87 6.00
CA SER A 235 -31.17 44.06 5.65
C SER A 235 -32.50 43.61 5.05
#